data_4898ee584699dd073eed9528134d4a45
#
_entry.id   4898ee584699dd073eed9528134d4a45
#
_cell.length_a   1.000
_cell.length_b   1.000
_cell.length_c   1.000
_cell.angle_alpha   90.00
_cell.angle_beta   90.00
_cell.angle_gamma   90.00
#
_symmetry.space_group_name_H-M   'P 1'
#
loop_
_entity.id
_entity.type
_entity.pdbx_description
1 polymer ?
#
loop_
_entity_poly.entity_id
_entity_poly.type
_entity_poly.pdbx_seq_one_letter_code
_entity_poly.pdbx_strand_id
1 'polypeptide(L)'
;YDIYHGYEGMNNIKTINDNAGIQPVKVDEEIIELLKLGIMMDEKTDGNMNIAMGSVLSIWHDYREAGSEDPDSAELPPMDELERAAEHTDIHNIVIDEEASTVYLTDPDMSLDVGSIGKGYAVQKVAEYAKNELGIQYMLFSVGGNVCAIGGHPDGSAWAVGIQNPEVESDQAYIKKVEVQDLSVVTSGNYQRYYTVDGKRYCHIINQDTLMPADNFSSVTII
;
A
#
# COMPACT_ATOMS: atom_id res chain seq x y z
N TYR A 1 8.54 2.08 6.98
CA TYR A 1 8.20 1.20 5.83
C TYR A 1 8.50 1.85 4.47
N ASP A 2 9.42 2.84 4.46
CA ASP A 2 9.77 3.58 3.24
C ASP A 2 10.48 2.66 2.23
N ILE A 3 10.05 2.72 0.96
CA ILE A 3 10.63 1.96 -0.16
C ILE A 3 11.52 2.84 -1.05
N TYR A 4 11.50 4.16 -0.86
CA TYR A 4 12.24 5.12 -1.70
C TYR A 4 13.45 5.73 -1.00
N HIS A 5 13.40 5.91 0.33
CA HIS A 5 14.45 6.62 1.07
C HIS A 5 15.07 5.74 2.15
N GLY A 6 16.40 5.74 2.22
CA GLY A 6 17.15 5.20 3.34
C GLY A 6 17.33 6.24 4.46
N TYR A 7 17.45 5.78 5.69
CA TYR A 7 17.66 6.63 6.86
C TYR A 7 18.91 6.17 7.62
N GLU A 8 19.70 7.13 8.10
CA GLU A 8 20.91 6.81 8.87
C GLU A 8 20.55 6.07 10.17
N GLY A 9 21.20 4.93 10.39
CA GLY A 9 20.99 4.11 11.60
C GLY A 9 19.70 3.29 11.63
N MET A 10 18.93 3.26 10.55
CA MET A 10 17.68 2.49 10.45
C MET A 10 17.60 1.72 9.14
N ASN A 11 17.45 0.41 9.22
CA ASN A 11 17.15 -0.43 8.05
C ASN A 11 15.66 -0.50 7.84
N ASN A 12 15.23 -0.26 6.60
CA ASN A 12 13.83 -0.26 6.19
C ASN A 12 13.63 -1.09 4.91
N ILE A 13 12.46 -1.01 4.26
CA ILE A 13 12.17 -1.76 3.02
C ILE A 13 13.15 -1.38 1.90
N LYS A 14 13.50 -0.09 1.78
CA LYS A 14 14.54 0.36 0.82
C LYS A 14 15.87 -0.35 1.05
N THR A 15 16.30 -0.47 2.32
CA THR A 15 17.57 -1.16 2.65
C THR A 15 17.51 -2.63 2.27
N ILE A 16 16.35 -3.30 2.43
CA ILE A 16 16.16 -4.68 1.99
C ILE A 16 16.28 -4.76 0.46
N ASN A 17 15.56 -3.90 -0.27
CA ASN A 17 15.59 -3.85 -1.73
C ASN A 17 17.00 -3.61 -2.27
N ASP A 18 17.76 -2.66 -1.68
CA ASP A 18 19.14 -2.35 -2.09
C ASP A 18 20.12 -3.51 -1.85
N ASN A 19 19.76 -4.50 -1.06
CA ASN A 19 20.58 -5.68 -0.76
C ASN A 19 20.02 -6.98 -1.37
N ALA A 20 19.05 -6.88 -2.29
CA ALA A 20 18.52 -8.04 -3.01
C ALA A 20 19.64 -8.81 -3.73
N GLY A 21 19.66 -10.13 -3.59
CA GLY A 21 20.70 -10.99 -4.15
C GLY A 21 22.09 -10.84 -3.52
N ILE A 22 22.30 -9.89 -2.58
CA ILE A 22 23.62 -9.58 -2.02
C ILE A 22 23.80 -10.19 -0.63
N GLN A 23 22.92 -9.83 0.35
CA GLN A 23 23.05 -10.29 1.74
C GLN A 23 21.73 -10.10 2.51
N PRO A 24 21.52 -10.88 3.58
CA PRO A 24 20.45 -10.62 4.55
C PRO A 24 20.59 -9.27 5.22
N VAL A 25 19.49 -8.58 5.43
CA VAL A 25 19.40 -7.28 6.09
C VAL A 25 18.74 -7.45 7.46
N LYS A 26 19.41 -7.01 8.53
CA LYS A 26 18.81 -6.98 9.86
C LYS A 26 17.78 -5.85 9.94
N VAL A 27 16.57 -6.16 10.42
CA VAL A 27 15.46 -5.20 10.53
C VAL A 27 14.75 -5.31 11.87
N ASP A 28 13.93 -4.32 12.17
CA ASP A 28 13.06 -4.34 13.36
C ASP A 28 11.95 -5.37 13.21
N GLU A 29 11.44 -5.88 14.32
CA GLU A 29 10.39 -6.88 14.40
C GLU A 29 9.11 -6.43 13.65
N GLU A 30 8.76 -5.15 13.72
CA GLU A 30 7.61 -4.59 12.99
C GLU A 30 7.71 -4.72 11.48
N ILE A 31 8.93 -4.72 10.91
CA ILE A 31 9.13 -4.97 9.48
C ILE A 31 8.90 -6.45 9.18
N ILE A 32 9.41 -7.35 10.02
CA ILE A 32 9.18 -8.79 9.89
C ILE A 32 7.69 -9.11 9.94
N GLU A 33 6.97 -8.58 10.93
CA GLU A 33 5.51 -8.74 11.06
C GLU A 33 4.76 -8.23 9.83
N LEU A 34 5.13 -7.05 9.31
CA LEU A 34 4.54 -6.47 8.10
C LEU A 34 4.75 -7.37 6.88
N LEU A 35 5.96 -7.89 6.68
CA LEU A 35 6.26 -8.78 5.55
C LEU A 35 5.56 -10.13 5.67
N LYS A 36 5.50 -10.71 6.89
CA LYS A 36 4.71 -11.92 7.16
C LYS A 36 3.22 -11.71 6.87
N LEU A 37 2.67 -10.54 7.24
CA LEU A 37 1.32 -10.16 6.87
C LEU A 37 1.15 -10.10 5.34
N GLY A 38 2.10 -9.51 4.61
CA GLY A 38 2.08 -9.45 3.16
C GLY A 38 2.08 -10.84 2.51
N ILE A 39 2.97 -11.75 2.96
CA ILE A 39 3.04 -13.13 2.47
C ILE A 39 1.72 -13.88 2.77
N MET A 40 1.17 -13.74 3.97
CA MET A 40 -0.11 -14.35 4.32
C MET A 40 -1.26 -13.81 3.45
N MET A 41 -1.24 -12.52 3.10
CA MET A 41 -2.27 -11.93 2.26
C MET A 41 -2.16 -12.35 0.80
N ASP A 42 -0.95 -12.56 0.30
CA ASP A 42 -0.71 -13.17 -1.02
C ASP A 42 -1.38 -14.55 -1.09
N GLU A 43 -1.10 -15.42 -0.13
CA GLU A 43 -1.70 -16.76 -0.04
C GLU A 43 -3.23 -16.72 0.06
N LYS A 44 -3.79 -15.82 0.90
CA LYS A 44 -5.25 -15.70 1.09
C LYS A 44 -5.98 -15.13 -0.11
N THR A 45 -5.30 -14.43 -0.99
CA THR A 45 -5.88 -13.77 -2.16
C THR A 45 -5.51 -14.46 -3.48
N ASP A 46 -4.96 -15.69 -3.42
CA ASP A 46 -4.46 -16.43 -4.59
C ASP A 46 -3.51 -15.55 -5.44
N GLY A 47 -2.56 -14.87 -4.76
CA GLY A 47 -1.57 -14.01 -5.37
C GLY A 47 -2.05 -12.59 -5.72
N ASN A 48 -3.36 -12.25 -5.63
CA ASN A 48 -3.86 -10.93 -6.02
C ASN A 48 -3.36 -9.78 -5.14
N MET A 49 -2.72 -10.06 -4.01
CA MET A 49 -2.04 -9.07 -3.17
C MET A 49 -0.61 -9.51 -2.93
N ASN A 50 0.29 -9.15 -3.81
CA ASN A 50 1.69 -9.57 -3.80
C ASN A 50 2.62 -8.39 -3.47
N ILE A 51 3.30 -8.46 -2.31
CA ILE A 51 4.28 -7.43 -1.90
C ILE A 51 5.61 -7.53 -2.66
N ALA A 52 5.82 -8.59 -3.44
CA ALA A 52 6.99 -8.77 -4.30
C ALA A 52 6.87 -8.08 -5.67
N MET A 53 5.78 -7.37 -5.93
CA MET A 53 5.53 -6.65 -7.19
C MET A 53 6.35 -5.37 -7.37
N GLY A 54 7.29 -5.06 -6.48
CA GLY A 54 8.04 -3.79 -6.49
C GLY A 54 8.77 -3.50 -7.80
N SER A 55 9.34 -4.52 -8.45
CA SER A 55 10.00 -4.39 -9.77
C SER A 55 9.06 -3.84 -10.85
N VAL A 56 7.81 -4.31 -10.89
CA VAL A 56 6.78 -3.83 -11.83
C VAL A 56 6.21 -2.47 -11.39
N LEU A 57 5.93 -2.32 -10.08
CA LEU A 57 5.33 -1.10 -9.53
C LEU A 57 6.25 0.12 -9.62
N SER A 58 7.58 -0.07 -9.55
CA SER A 58 8.55 1.02 -9.73
C SER A 58 8.51 1.59 -11.14
N ILE A 59 8.38 0.75 -12.17
CA ILE A 59 8.23 1.20 -13.56
C ILE A 59 6.97 2.06 -13.69
N TRP A 60 5.83 1.59 -13.21
CA TRP A 60 4.58 2.37 -13.21
C TRP A 60 4.68 3.66 -12.40
N HIS A 61 5.45 3.65 -11.30
CA HIS A 61 5.69 4.85 -10.51
C HIS A 61 6.44 5.90 -11.33
N ASP A 62 7.53 5.52 -11.98
CA ASP A 62 8.39 6.43 -12.74
C ASP A 62 7.63 7.05 -13.93
N TYR A 63 6.87 6.24 -14.67
CA TYR A 63 6.04 6.74 -15.77
C TYR A 63 4.93 7.67 -15.29
N ARG A 64 4.31 7.37 -14.14
CA ARG A 64 3.29 8.24 -13.53
C ARG A 64 3.88 9.57 -13.06
N GLU A 65 5.04 9.55 -12.40
CA GLU A 65 5.71 10.78 -11.96
C GLU A 65 6.09 11.65 -13.17
N ALA A 66 6.75 11.07 -14.17
CA ALA A 66 7.11 11.77 -15.41
C ALA A 66 5.88 12.33 -16.14
N GLY A 67 4.83 11.54 -16.31
CA GLY A 67 3.59 11.97 -16.97
C GLY A 67 2.75 12.95 -16.13
N SER A 68 2.99 13.04 -14.82
CA SER A 68 2.38 14.05 -13.95
C SER A 68 3.15 15.37 -14.02
N GLU A 69 4.48 15.32 -14.20
CA GLU A 69 5.34 16.51 -14.38
C GLU A 69 5.19 17.13 -15.76
N ASP A 70 5.10 16.29 -16.80
CA ASP A 70 4.88 16.71 -18.19
C ASP A 70 3.73 15.92 -18.85
N PRO A 71 2.48 16.36 -18.68
CA PRO A 71 1.32 15.67 -19.23
C PRO A 71 1.27 15.56 -20.77
N ASP A 72 1.92 16.49 -21.47
CA ASP A 72 1.94 16.49 -22.94
C ASP A 72 2.87 15.42 -23.52
N SER A 73 3.83 14.95 -22.72
CA SER A 73 4.80 13.88 -23.05
C SER A 73 4.52 12.57 -22.31
N ALA A 74 3.33 12.46 -21.69
CA ALA A 74 2.99 11.28 -20.90
C ALA A 74 2.86 10.02 -21.78
N GLU A 75 3.55 8.96 -21.39
CA GLU A 75 3.58 7.67 -22.10
C GLU A 75 3.22 6.50 -21.17
N LEU A 76 2.88 5.36 -21.76
CA LEU A 76 2.73 4.11 -21.03
C LEU A 76 4.05 3.33 -21.00
N PRO A 77 4.33 2.59 -19.92
CA PRO A 77 5.45 1.65 -19.90
C PRO A 77 5.34 0.65 -21.06
N PRO A 78 6.46 0.32 -21.74
CA PRO A 78 6.48 -0.76 -22.70
C PRO A 78 6.12 -2.11 -22.06
N MET A 79 5.26 -2.89 -22.71
CA MET A 79 4.81 -4.17 -22.14
C MET A 79 5.96 -5.16 -21.93
N ASP A 80 6.93 -5.18 -22.84
CA ASP A 80 8.11 -6.06 -22.73
C ASP A 80 9.02 -5.69 -21.54
N GLU A 81 9.00 -4.44 -21.09
CA GLU A 81 9.68 -4.00 -19.86
C GLU A 81 8.94 -4.50 -18.62
N LEU A 82 7.61 -4.38 -18.60
CA LEU A 82 6.76 -4.88 -17.52
C LEU A 82 6.84 -6.41 -17.41
N GLU A 83 6.80 -7.13 -18.54
CA GLU A 83 6.93 -8.59 -18.58
C GLU A 83 8.27 -9.07 -18.02
N ARG A 84 9.37 -8.40 -18.37
CA ARG A 84 10.70 -8.71 -17.77
C ARG A 84 10.72 -8.46 -16.27
N ALA A 85 10.17 -7.34 -15.81
CA ALA A 85 10.10 -7.03 -14.38
C ALA A 85 9.23 -8.03 -13.62
N ALA A 86 8.18 -8.56 -14.26
CA ALA A 86 7.29 -9.56 -13.67
C ALA A 86 7.98 -10.93 -13.44
N GLU A 87 9.08 -11.23 -14.13
CA GLU A 87 9.88 -12.44 -13.86
C GLU A 87 10.50 -12.43 -12.44
N HIS A 88 10.57 -11.27 -11.77
CA HIS A 88 11.18 -11.03 -10.47
C HIS A 88 10.15 -10.75 -9.36
N THR A 89 8.94 -11.32 -9.45
CA THR A 89 7.84 -11.07 -8.50
C THR A 89 7.43 -12.31 -7.70
N ASP A 90 8.25 -13.36 -7.69
CA ASP A 90 7.95 -14.56 -6.91
C ASP A 90 8.15 -14.30 -5.41
N ILE A 91 7.05 -14.27 -4.65
CA ILE A 91 7.03 -14.01 -3.22
C ILE A 91 7.84 -15.02 -2.40
N HIS A 92 8.08 -16.24 -2.93
CA HIS A 92 8.88 -17.27 -2.28
C HIS A 92 10.38 -16.94 -2.24
N ASN A 93 10.82 -15.92 -2.98
CA ASN A 93 12.17 -15.39 -2.90
C ASN A 93 12.41 -14.49 -1.66
N ILE A 94 11.39 -14.25 -0.84
CA ILE A 94 11.51 -13.54 0.44
C ILE A 94 11.84 -14.55 1.54
N VAL A 95 13.08 -14.52 2.04
CA VAL A 95 13.55 -15.36 3.15
C VAL A 95 13.59 -14.53 4.43
N ILE A 96 12.82 -14.96 5.45
CA ILE A 96 12.77 -14.32 6.77
C ILE A 96 13.40 -15.28 7.79
N ASP A 97 14.39 -14.78 8.52
CA ASP A 97 14.96 -15.44 9.71
C ASP A 97 14.54 -14.63 10.94
N GLU A 98 13.55 -15.14 11.67
CA GLU A 98 12.99 -14.48 12.85
C GLU A 98 13.99 -14.48 14.03
N GLU A 99 14.83 -15.52 14.19
CA GLU A 99 15.81 -15.59 15.26
C GLU A 99 16.93 -14.56 15.07
N ALA A 100 17.40 -14.42 13.83
CA ALA A 100 18.42 -13.44 13.48
C ALA A 100 17.85 -12.03 13.26
N SER A 101 16.52 -11.89 13.16
CA SER A 101 15.80 -10.68 12.76
C SER A 101 16.29 -10.15 11.41
N THR A 102 16.39 -11.03 10.41
CA THR A 102 16.88 -10.66 9.08
C THR A 102 15.89 -11.01 7.97
N VAL A 103 15.97 -10.24 6.89
CA VAL A 103 15.24 -10.46 5.64
C VAL A 103 16.24 -10.50 4.49
N TYR A 104 16.08 -11.48 3.60
CA TYR A 104 16.89 -11.63 2.40
C TYR A 104 16.01 -11.89 1.18
N LEU A 105 16.22 -11.12 0.13
CA LEU A 105 15.64 -11.36 -1.18
C LEU A 105 16.65 -12.18 -1.99
N THR A 106 16.28 -13.40 -2.38
CA THR A 106 17.20 -14.31 -3.08
C THR A 106 17.40 -13.95 -4.54
N ASP A 107 16.42 -13.27 -5.14
CA ASP A 107 16.49 -12.76 -6.50
C ASP A 107 17.06 -11.33 -6.50
N PRO A 108 18.18 -11.06 -7.20
CA PRO A 108 18.84 -9.75 -7.20
C PRO A 108 18.04 -8.63 -7.88
N ASP A 109 17.11 -8.96 -8.76
CA ASP A 109 16.28 -8.00 -9.50
C ASP A 109 14.88 -7.83 -8.88
N MET A 110 14.61 -8.55 -7.77
CA MET A 110 13.38 -8.43 -7.00
C MET A 110 13.35 -7.17 -6.16
N SER A 111 12.18 -6.60 -5.99
CA SER A 111 11.94 -5.47 -5.09
C SER A 111 10.62 -5.62 -4.36
N LEU A 112 10.59 -5.23 -3.09
CA LEU A 112 9.39 -5.19 -2.26
C LEU A 112 8.66 -3.85 -2.43
N ASP A 113 7.33 -3.91 -2.52
CA ASP A 113 6.44 -2.77 -2.34
C ASP A 113 5.33 -3.14 -1.35
N VAL A 114 5.31 -2.47 -0.22
CA VAL A 114 4.33 -2.69 0.85
C VAL A 114 3.20 -1.65 0.85
N GLY A 115 3.07 -0.86 -0.21
CA GLY A 115 2.09 0.24 -0.32
C GLY A 115 0.64 -0.21 -0.18
N SER A 116 0.32 -1.46 -0.55
CA SER A 116 -1.02 -2.04 -0.43
C SER A 116 -1.43 -2.31 1.02
N ILE A 117 -0.49 -2.62 1.92
CA ILE A 117 -0.76 -3.00 3.33
C ILE A 117 -0.18 -2.02 4.35
N GLY A 118 0.91 -1.32 4.02
CA GLY A 118 1.70 -0.54 4.98
C GLY A 118 0.93 0.55 5.70
N LYS A 119 0.01 1.25 5.01
CA LYS A 119 -0.83 2.28 5.64
C LYS A 119 -1.80 1.67 6.67
N GLY A 120 -2.49 0.61 6.29
CA GLY A 120 -3.42 -0.09 7.18
C GLY A 120 -2.71 -0.66 8.41
N TYR A 121 -1.55 -1.29 8.20
CA TYR A 121 -0.71 -1.81 9.27
C TYR A 121 -0.26 -0.72 10.24
N ALA A 122 0.25 0.41 9.73
CA ALA A 122 0.67 1.54 10.56
C ALA A 122 -0.50 2.14 11.37
N VAL A 123 -1.67 2.28 10.74
CA VAL A 123 -2.90 2.75 11.41
C VAL A 123 -3.29 1.82 12.55
N GLN A 124 -3.25 0.50 12.33
CA GLN A 124 -3.54 -0.50 13.36
C GLN A 124 -2.56 -0.40 14.54
N LYS A 125 -1.25 -0.36 14.28
CA LYS A 125 -0.23 -0.22 15.34
C LYS A 125 -0.39 1.07 16.16
N VAL A 126 -0.71 2.19 15.50
CA VAL A 126 -0.98 3.46 16.20
C VAL A 126 -2.25 3.36 17.05
N ALA A 127 -3.31 2.72 16.55
CA ALA A 127 -4.53 2.52 17.31
C ALA A 127 -4.31 1.65 18.55
N GLU A 128 -3.57 0.54 18.40
CA GLU A 128 -3.22 -0.36 19.50
C GLU A 128 -2.39 0.37 20.56
N TYR A 129 -1.36 1.10 20.16
CA TYR A 129 -0.53 1.89 21.07
C TYR A 129 -1.37 2.95 21.81
N ALA A 130 -2.20 3.70 21.08
CA ALA A 130 -3.06 4.73 21.68
C ALA A 130 -4.01 4.13 22.72
N LYS A 131 -4.63 2.98 22.43
CA LYS A 131 -5.56 2.31 23.31
C LYS A 131 -4.88 1.65 24.50
N ASN A 132 -3.82 0.89 24.29
CA ASN A 132 -3.22 0.03 25.29
C ASN A 132 -2.18 0.74 26.15
N GLU A 133 -1.34 1.61 25.55
CA GLU A 133 -0.24 2.29 26.27
C GLU A 133 -0.63 3.67 26.75
N LEU A 134 -1.44 4.42 26.00
CA LEU A 134 -1.86 5.77 26.36
C LEU A 134 -3.24 5.83 27.04
N GLY A 135 -3.98 4.72 27.04
CA GLY A 135 -5.33 4.65 27.64
C GLY A 135 -6.38 5.50 26.95
N ILE A 136 -6.16 5.81 25.65
CA ILE A 136 -7.13 6.59 24.86
C ILE A 136 -8.39 5.78 24.60
N GLN A 137 -9.52 6.32 24.99
CA GLN A 137 -10.84 5.67 24.85
C GLN A 137 -11.65 6.22 23.68
N TYR A 138 -11.35 7.41 23.20
CA TYR A 138 -12.11 8.12 22.17
C TYR A 138 -11.17 8.79 21.19
N MET A 139 -11.10 8.29 19.98
CA MET A 139 -10.25 8.87 18.94
C MET A 139 -10.77 8.50 17.54
N LEU A 140 -10.78 9.46 16.65
CA LEU A 140 -10.97 9.23 15.21
C LEU A 140 -9.78 9.83 14.47
N PHE A 141 -9.10 9.05 13.67
CA PHE A 141 -8.00 9.54 12.85
C PHE A 141 -8.01 8.94 11.46
N SER A 142 -7.42 9.65 10.51
CA SER A 142 -7.37 9.26 9.11
C SER A 142 -5.96 9.41 8.57
N VAL A 143 -5.48 8.38 7.90
CA VAL A 143 -4.16 8.37 7.26
C VAL A 143 -4.32 7.89 5.82
N GLY A 144 -4.32 8.85 4.88
CA GLY A 144 -4.38 8.55 3.44
C GLY A 144 -5.54 7.65 3.03
N GLY A 145 -6.75 7.89 3.55
CA GLY A 145 -7.94 7.11 3.24
C GLY A 145 -8.19 5.89 4.14
N ASN A 146 -7.31 5.63 5.10
CA ASN A 146 -7.52 4.66 6.18
C ASN A 146 -8.04 5.44 7.40
N VAL A 147 -9.32 5.35 7.67
CA VAL A 147 -9.96 5.94 8.86
C VAL A 147 -10.08 4.86 9.93
N CYS A 148 -9.66 5.17 11.16
CA CYS A 148 -9.78 4.27 12.30
C CYS A 148 -10.46 4.99 13.47
N ALA A 149 -11.43 4.33 14.09
CA ALA A 149 -12.14 4.79 15.27
C ALA A 149 -11.77 3.92 16.47
N ILE A 150 -11.37 4.58 17.57
CA ILE A 150 -11.26 4.00 18.90
C ILE A 150 -12.49 4.51 19.68
N GLY A 151 -13.32 3.59 20.17
CA GLY A 151 -14.60 3.95 20.81
C GLY A 151 -15.52 4.80 19.92
N GLY A 152 -16.46 5.48 20.56
CA GLY A 152 -17.30 6.51 19.96
C GLY A 152 -16.95 7.89 20.51
N HIS A 153 -17.93 8.81 20.52
CA HIS A 153 -17.84 10.07 21.26
C HIS A 153 -17.99 9.85 22.78
N PRO A 154 -17.50 10.76 23.62
CA PRO A 154 -17.65 10.64 25.07
C PRO A 154 -19.10 10.55 25.58
N ASP A 155 -20.08 10.99 24.78
CA ASP A 155 -21.51 10.89 25.05
C ASP A 155 -22.13 9.54 24.63
N GLY A 156 -21.31 8.62 24.10
CA GLY A 156 -21.70 7.30 23.63
C GLY A 156 -22.19 7.23 22.19
N SER A 157 -22.26 8.35 21.47
CA SER A 157 -22.63 8.36 20.05
C SER A 157 -21.50 7.83 19.17
N ALA A 158 -21.85 7.26 18.01
CA ALA A 158 -20.88 6.76 17.04
C ALA A 158 -20.22 7.91 16.25
N TRP A 159 -19.02 7.67 15.74
CA TRP A 159 -18.37 8.55 14.78
C TRP A 159 -19.03 8.44 13.42
N ALA A 160 -19.32 9.58 12.79
CA ALA A 160 -19.87 9.64 11.43
C ALA A 160 -18.73 9.81 10.41
N VAL A 161 -18.52 8.80 9.56
CA VAL A 161 -17.49 8.81 8.50
C VAL A 161 -18.17 8.89 7.13
N GLY A 162 -17.77 9.87 6.32
CA GLY A 162 -18.24 10.03 4.94
C GLY A 162 -17.38 9.21 3.97
N ILE A 163 -18.02 8.38 3.14
CA ILE A 163 -17.38 7.70 2.02
C ILE A 163 -17.40 8.67 0.84
N GLN A 164 -16.23 9.12 0.41
CA GLN A 164 -16.07 10.10 -0.67
C GLN A 164 -16.69 9.61 -1.98
N ASN A 165 -17.31 10.53 -2.71
CA ASN A 165 -17.77 10.26 -4.07
C ASN A 165 -16.56 10.16 -5.01
N PRO A 166 -16.37 9.05 -5.74
CA PRO A 166 -15.30 8.94 -6.74
C PRO A 166 -15.46 9.91 -7.92
N GLU A 167 -16.67 10.41 -8.17
CA GLU A 167 -16.93 11.51 -9.11
C GLU A 167 -16.62 12.85 -8.42
N VAL A 168 -15.35 13.23 -8.43
CA VAL A 168 -14.84 14.40 -7.70
C VAL A 168 -15.44 15.73 -8.14
N GLU A 169 -16.00 15.82 -9.36
CA GLU A 169 -16.69 17.00 -9.90
C GLU A 169 -18.18 17.03 -9.55
N SER A 170 -18.69 16.00 -8.85
CA SER A 170 -20.08 15.94 -8.43
C SER A 170 -20.34 16.93 -7.27
N ASP A 171 -21.50 17.59 -7.28
CA ASP A 171 -21.97 18.41 -6.15
C ASP A 171 -22.18 17.58 -4.88
N GLN A 172 -22.28 16.25 -5.00
CA GLN A 172 -22.40 15.31 -3.89
C GLN A 172 -21.03 14.84 -3.42
N ALA A 173 -20.50 15.45 -2.36
CA ALA A 173 -19.17 15.12 -1.82
C ALA A 173 -19.03 13.67 -1.30
N TYR A 174 -20.14 13.07 -0.82
CA TYR A 174 -20.16 11.74 -0.23
C TYR A 174 -21.24 10.88 -0.85
N ILE A 175 -20.93 9.64 -1.20
CA ILE A 175 -21.92 8.66 -1.66
C ILE A 175 -22.66 8.01 -0.50
N LYS A 176 -22.04 7.95 0.70
CA LYS A 176 -22.61 7.36 1.90
C LYS A 176 -21.94 7.94 3.16
N LYS A 177 -22.71 8.01 4.24
CA LYS A 177 -22.19 8.17 5.61
C LYS A 177 -22.40 6.87 6.37
N VAL A 178 -21.41 6.47 7.13
CA VAL A 178 -21.45 5.29 8.01
C VAL A 178 -21.14 5.70 9.44
N GLU A 179 -21.80 5.07 10.40
CA GLU A 179 -21.54 5.26 11.82
C GLU A 179 -20.66 4.12 12.31
N VAL A 180 -19.56 4.46 13.01
CA VAL A 180 -18.55 3.49 13.44
C VAL A 180 -18.12 3.73 14.89
N GLN A 181 -17.84 2.63 15.59
CA GLN A 181 -17.20 2.58 16.91
C GLN A 181 -16.27 1.37 16.92
N ASP A 182 -15.01 1.53 17.36
CA ASP A 182 -14.01 0.47 17.37
C ASP A 182 -13.88 -0.26 16.01
N LEU A 183 -13.98 0.47 14.91
CA LEU A 183 -13.93 -0.03 13.54
C LEU A 183 -13.04 0.86 12.67
N SER A 184 -12.58 0.29 11.57
CA SER A 184 -11.89 1.03 10.52
C SER A 184 -12.75 1.14 9.27
N VAL A 185 -12.62 2.27 8.55
CA VAL A 185 -13.22 2.50 7.22
C VAL A 185 -12.08 2.76 6.27
N VAL A 186 -11.84 1.83 5.37
CA VAL A 186 -10.69 1.86 4.45
C VAL A 186 -11.18 1.91 3.03
N THR A 187 -10.78 2.95 2.28
CA THR A 187 -11.16 3.15 0.90
C THR A 187 -9.94 3.10 -0.01
N SER A 188 -10.00 2.22 -1.01
CA SER A 188 -9.09 2.21 -2.16
C SER A 188 -9.83 2.72 -3.40
N GLY A 189 -9.22 3.61 -4.17
CA GLY A 189 -9.85 4.19 -5.35
C GLY A 189 -8.84 4.57 -6.44
N ASN A 190 -9.31 4.59 -7.68
CA ASN A 190 -8.51 4.88 -8.87
C ASN A 190 -8.47 6.38 -9.23
N TYR A 191 -9.14 7.25 -8.45
CA TYR A 191 -9.37 8.66 -8.75
C TYR A 191 -8.44 9.65 -8.04
N GLN A 192 -7.56 9.19 -7.13
CA GLN A 192 -6.64 10.05 -6.39
C GLN A 192 -5.20 10.02 -6.93
N ARG A 193 -4.70 8.82 -7.28
CA ARG A 193 -3.35 8.61 -7.79
C ARG A 193 -3.42 8.01 -9.18
N TYR A 194 -3.38 8.84 -10.19
CA TYR A 194 -3.39 8.47 -11.59
C TYR A 194 -2.60 9.48 -12.41
N TYR A 195 -2.28 9.13 -13.63
CA TYR A 195 -1.88 10.05 -14.69
C TYR A 195 -2.71 9.78 -15.94
N THR A 196 -2.62 10.66 -16.93
CA THR A 196 -3.46 10.58 -18.14
C THR A 196 -2.58 10.45 -19.36
N VAL A 197 -2.86 9.46 -20.21
CA VAL A 197 -2.22 9.28 -21.53
C VAL A 197 -3.33 9.21 -22.56
N ASP A 198 -3.26 10.02 -23.61
CA ASP A 198 -4.27 10.08 -24.68
C ASP A 198 -5.73 10.23 -24.18
N GLY A 199 -5.91 11.00 -23.09
CA GLY A 199 -7.23 11.25 -22.48
C GLY A 199 -7.77 10.11 -21.63
N LYS A 200 -7.05 8.99 -21.48
CA LYS A 200 -7.39 7.87 -20.59
C LYS A 200 -6.59 7.94 -19.29
N ARG A 201 -7.26 7.72 -18.14
CA ARG A 201 -6.64 7.67 -16.81
C ARG A 201 -6.05 6.29 -16.54
N TYR A 202 -4.85 6.28 -15.95
CA TYR A 202 -4.13 5.08 -15.52
C TYR A 202 -3.77 5.24 -14.04
N CYS A 203 -4.40 4.44 -13.18
CA CYS A 203 -4.24 4.53 -11.74
C CYS A 203 -3.06 3.70 -11.23
N HIS A 204 -2.76 3.83 -9.94
CA HIS A 204 -1.64 3.15 -9.26
C HIS A 204 -1.95 1.72 -8.81
N ILE A 205 -3.16 1.21 -9.03
CA ILE A 205 -3.55 -0.15 -8.65
C ILE A 205 -3.32 -1.05 -9.86
N ILE A 206 -2.26 -1.84 -9.81
CA ILE A 206 -1.83 -2.68 -10.92
C ILE A 206 -2.37 -4.10 -10.73
N ASN A 207 -2.97 -4.65 -11.78
CA ASN A 207 -3.36 -6.05 -11.81
C ASN A 207 -2.14 -6.88 -12.22
N GLN A 208 -1.81 -7.89 -11.42
CA GLN A 208 -0.60 -8.69 -11.62
C GLN A 208 -0.64 -9.60 -12.86
N ASP A 209 -1.83 -10.03 -13.30
CA ASP A 209 -1.96 -10.91 -14.47
C ASP A 209 -1.81 -10.14 -15.78
N THR A 210 -2.29 -8.89 -15.80
CA THR A 210 -2.25 -8.05 -17.01
C THR A 210 -1.12 -7.04 -16.97
N LEU A 211 -0.46 -6.84 -15.84
CA LEU A 211 0.56 -5.84 -15.55
C LEU A 211 0.11 -4.39 -15.80
N MET A 212 -1.20 -4.19 -15.95
CA MET A 212 -1.85 -2.92 -16.28
C MET A 212 -2.69 -2.41 -15.10
N PRO A 213 -2.95 -1.09 -15.02
CA PRO A 213 -3.87 -0.53 -14.04
C PRO A 213 -5.26 -1.14 -14.11
N ALA A 214 -5.78 -1.54 -12.94
CA ALA A 214 -7.13 -2.06 -12.80
C ALA A 214 -8.17 -0.95 -12.95
N ASP A 215 -9.24 -1.20 -13.71
CA ASP A 215 -10.34 -0.27 -13.98
C ASP A 215 -11.74 -0.84 -13.68
N ASN A 216 -11.80 -1.97 -12.97
CA ASN A 216 -13.05 -2.68 -12.67
C ASN A 216 -13.98 -1.89 -11.75
N PHE A 217 -13.44 -1.05 -10.86
CA PHE A 217 -14.16 -0.25 -9.87
C PHE A 217 -13.53 1.13 -9.72
N SER A 218 -14.36 2.16 -9.56
CA SER A 218 -13.86 3.51 -9.22
C SER A 218 -13.35 3.58 -7.78
N SER A 219 -14.02 2.90 -6.86
CA SER A 219 -13.56 2.73 -5.46
C SER A 219 -14.18 1.51 -4.80
N VAL A 220 -13.47 1.00 -3.79
CA VAL A 220 -13.93 -0.06 -2.89
C VAL A 220 -13.72 0.42 -1.45
N THR A 221 -14.74 0.34 -0.61
CA THR A 221 -14.65 0.65 0.82
C THR A 221 -14.98 -0.58 1.64
N ILE A 222 -14.10 -0.88 2.60
CA ILE A 222 -14.27 -1.97 3.58
C ILE A 222 -14.43 -1.34 4.97
N ILE A 223 -15.35 -1.91 5.78
CA ILE A 223 -15.67 -1.45 7.14
C ILE A 223 -15.53 -2.62 8.10
#